data_77559189b9a50b6f85c5dbe8b34b1934
#
_entry.id   77559189b9a50b6f85c5dbe8b34b1934
#
_cell.length_a   1.000
_cell.length_b   1.000
_cell.length_c   1.000
_cell.angle_alpha   90.00
_cell.angle_beta   90.00
_cell.angle_gamma   90.00
#
_symmetry.space_group_name_H-M   'P 1'
#
loop_
_entity.id
_entity.type
_entity.pdbx_description
1 polymer ?
#
loop_
_entity_poly.entity_id
_entity_poly.type
_entity_poly.pdbx_seq_one_letter_code
_entity_poly.pdbx_strand_id
1 'polypeptide(L)'
;MSQFDSVSLAPADPILSITEAFKADSNPDKINLSVGVFVDDSGVTPILGTVREAEKRIVETNATKSYLPITGSPNYGALTQKLCFGNSLADSLKGRIITAHTPGGTGALRGAADFISSSLEANNGW
;
A
#
# COMPACT_ATOMS: atom_id res chain seq x y z
N MET A 1 16.21 36.73 16.67
CA MET A 1 15.02 36.01 16.18
C MET A 1 15.49 34.83 15.40
N SER A 2 14.94 33.64 15.69
CA SER A 2 15.22 32.43 14.92
C SER A 2 14.47 32.52 13.58
N GLN A 3 15.05 31.92 12.52
CA GLN A 3 14.30 31.77 11.22
C GLN A 3 13.03 30.93 11.38
N PHE A 4 12.86 30.23 12.50
CA PHE A 4 11.71 29.38 12.78
C PHE A 4 10.63 30.04 13.63
N ASP A 5 10.82 31.28 14.05
CA ASP A 5 9.85 32.03 14.91
C ASP A 5 8.49 32.24 14.21
N SER A 6 8.46 32.18 12.87
CA SER A 6 7.25 32.30 12.06
C SER A 6 6.55 30.96 11.76
N VAL A 7 7.16 29.85 12.17
CA VAL A 7 6.57 28.51 11.92
C VAL A 7 5.57 28.19 13.03
N SER A 8 4.29 28.17 12.68
CA SER A 8 3.24 27.74 13.61
C SER A 8 3.20 26.24 13.76
N LEU A 9 2.85 25.77 14.96
CA LEU A 9 2.61 24.35 15.21
C LEU A 9 1.46 23.86 14.33
N ALA A 10 1.69 22.78 13.57
CA ALA A 10 0.64 22.14 12.81
C ALA A 10 -0.42 21.53 13.74
N PRO A 11 -1.70 21.50 13.35
CA PRO A 11 -2.71 20.80 14.12
C PRO A 11 -2.38 19.31 14.23
N ALA A 12 -2.85 18.65 15.29
CA ALA A 12 -2.71 17.20 15.46
C ALA A 12 -3.34 16.47 14.26
N ASP A 13 -2.70 15.38 13.85
CA ASP A 13 -3.23 14.53 12.78
C ASP A 13 -4.62 13.97 13.19
N PRO A 14 -5.67 14.18 12.38
CA PRO A 14 -7.03 13.81 12.77
C PRO A 14 -7.25 12.28 12.86
N ILE A 15 -6.39 11.47 12.26
CA ILE A 15 -6.48 10.01 12.27
C ILE A 15 -5.59 9.41 13.34
N LEU A 16 -4.33 9.81 13.39
CA LEU A 16 -3.35 9.26 14.33
C LEU A 16 -3.64 9.68 15.78
N SER A 17 -4.15 10.88 16.02
CA SER A 17 -4.56 11.34 17.35
C SER A 17 -5.69 10.49 17.97
N ILE A 18 -6.55 9.88 17.15
CA ILE A 18 -7.58 8.96 17.64
C ILE A 18 -6.94 7.71 18.26
N THR A 19 -5.86 7.20 17.67
CA THR A 19 -5.13 6.05 18.22
C THR A 19 -4.47 6.39 19.56
N GLU A 20 -3.96 7.59 19.71
CA GLU A 20 -3.41 8.07 20.99
C GLU A 20 -4.48 8.22 22.05
N ALA A 21 -5.61 8.83 21.70
CA ALA A 21 -6.78 8.93 22.58
C ALA A 21 -7.31 7.56 23.01
N PHE A 22 -7.40 6.61 22.06
CA PHE A 22 -7.79 5.22 22.37
C PHE A 22 -6.81 4.58 23.37
N LYS A 23 -5.51 4.77 23.23
CA LYS A 23 -4.53 4.21 24.18
C LYS A 23 -4.67 4.83 25.57
N ALA A 24 -4.98 6.12 25.65
CA ALA A 24 -5.11 6.87 26.90
C ALA A 24 -6.45 6.58 27.62
N ASP A 25 -7.47 6.10 26.94
CA ASP A 25 -8.76 5.74 27.51
C ASP A 25 -8.60 4.52 28.42
N SER A 26 -9.13 4.60 29.65
CA SER A 26 -9.10 3.51 30.65
C SER A 26 -10.27 2.54 30.56
N ASN A 27 -11.22 2.73 29.64
CA ASN A 27 -12.36 1.83 29.48
C ASN A 27 -11.86 0.45 29.00
N PRO A 28 -12.12 -0.65 29.74
CA PRO A 28 -11.71 -1.99 29.33
C PRO A 28 -12.48 -2.52 28.11
N ASP A 29 -13.68 -2.02 27.85
CA ASP A 29 -14.56 -2.47 26.77
C ASP A 29 -14.40 -1.63 25.49
N LYS A 30 -13.35 -0.79 25.42
CA LYS A 30 -13.09 0.06 24.26
C LYS A 30 -12.68 -0.74 23.02
N ILE A 31 -13.18 -0.33 21.84
CA ILE A 31 -12.85 -0.93 20.56
C ILE A 31 -12.28 0.16 19.63
N ASN A 32 -11.12 -0.12 19.02
CA ASN A 32 -10.51 0.79 18.07
C ASN A 32 -10.99 0.49 16.64
N LEU A 33 -11.71 1.42 16.05
CA LEU A 33 -12.20 1.35 14.66
C LEU A 33 -11.57 2.43 13.76
N SER A 34 -10.49 3.08 14.22
CA SER A 34 -9.88 4.21 13.50
C SER A 34 -9.08 3.79 12.26
N VAL A 35 -8.51 2.60 12.25
CA VAL A 35 -7.66 2.09 11.17
C VAL A 35 -8.11 0.68 10.78
N GLY A 36 -8.28 0.44 9.48
CA GLY A 36 -8.65 -0.85 8.93
C GLY A 36 -7.47 -1.82 8.89
N VAL A 37 -7.01 -2.27 10.06
CA VAL A 37 -5.95 -3.28 10.21
C VAL A 37 -6.53 -4.50 10.90
N PHE A 38 -6.23 -5.69 10.37
CA PHE A 38 -6.61 -6.93 11.04
C PHE A 38 -5.89 -7.07 12.38
N VAL A 39 -6.65 -7.33 13.42
CA VAL A 39 -6.16 -7.58 14.77
C VAL A 39 -6.79 -8.89 15.25
N ASP A 40 -5.99 -9.77 15.81
CA ASP A 40 -6.47 -11.04 16.39
C ASP A 40 -7.13 -10.84 17.76
N ASP A 41 -7.66 -11.92 18.34
CA ASP A 41 -8.34 -11.90 19.64
C ASP A 41 -7.42 -11.47 20.80
N SER A 42 -6.10 -11.50 20.61
CA SER A 42 -5.11 -11.01 21.57
C SER A 42 -4.76 -9.53 21.43
N GLY A 43 -5.38 -8.82 20.46
CA GLY A 43 -5.10 -7.42 20.19
C GLY A 43 -3.83 -7.19 19.36
N VAL A 44 -3.30 -8.22 18.71
CA VAL A 44 -2.05 -8.16 17.93
C VAL A 44 -2.34 -8.31 16.44
N THR A 45 -1.64 -7.56 15.60
CA THR A 45 -1.59 -7.78 14.15
C THR A 45 -0.55 -8.86 13.84
N PRO A 46 -0.96 -10.08 13.49
CA PRO A 46 -0.01 -11.18 13.26
C PRO A 46 0.71 -11.00 11.93
N ILE A 47 1.97 -11.41 11.87
CA ILE A 47 2.68 -11.60 10.61
C ILE A 47 2.27 -12.95 10.03
N LEU A 48 1.69 -12.94 8.83
CA LEU A 48 1.25 -14.14 8.14
C LEU A 48 2.42 -15.10 7.88
N GLY A 49 2.18 -16.40 8.03
CA GLY A 49 3.20 -17.44 7.77
C GLY A 49 3.76 -17.38 6.35
N THR A 50 2.92 -17.05 5.36
CA THR A 50 3.33 -16.84 3.96
C THR A 50 4.31 -15.67 3.80
N VAL A 51 4.14 -14.59 4.57
CA VAL A 51 5.05 -13.44 4.56
C VAL A 51 6.40 -13.84 5.15
N ARG A 52 6.42 -14.51 6.30
CA ARG A 52 7.66 -14.99 6.93
C ARG A 52 8.43 -15.91 6.01
N GLU A 53 7.74 -16.83 5.34
CA GLU A 53 8.37 -17.74 4.38
C GLU A 53 8.93 -17.00 3.15
N ALA A 54 8.22 -16.00 2.65
CA ALA A 54 8.69 -15.17 1.54
C ALA A 54 9.95 -14.36 1.93
N GLU A 55 9.96 -13.75 3.11
CA GLU A 55 11.12 -13.02 3.63
C GLU A 55 12.35 -13.93 3.76
N LYS A 56 12.17 -15.15 4.31
CA LYS A 56 13.23 -16.14 4.40
C LYS A 56 13.82 -16.47 3.03
N ARG A 57 12.98 -16.75 2.03
CA ARG A 57 13.41 -17.04 0.67
C ARG A 57 14.16 -15.86 0.03
N ILE A 58 13.71 -14.63 0.26
CA ILE A 58 14.39 -13.43 -0.25
C ILE A 58 15.80 -13.33 0.34
N VAL A 59 15.96 -13.59 1.62
CA VAL A 59 17.28 -13.60 2.29
C VAL A 59 18.18 -14.72 1.76
N GLU A 60 17.64 -15.93 1.64
CA GLU A 60 18.39 -17.11 1.19
C GLU A 60 18.83 -17.00 -0.28
N THR A 61 18.04 -16.42 -1.15
CA THR A 61 18.38 -16.25 -2.58
C THR A 61 19.48 -15.23 -2.81
N ASN A 62 19.76 -14.36 -1.82
CA ASN A 62 20.77 -13.31 -1.91
C ASN A 62 20.75 -12.55 -3.25
N ALA A 63 19.53 -12.24 -3.71
CA ALA A 63 19.30 -11.62 -5.00
C ALA A 63 19.90 -10.20 -5.06
N THR A 64 20.29 -9.80 -6.26
CA THR A 64 20.78 -8.43 -6.49
C THR A 64 19.77 -7.38 -6.10
N LYS A 65 20.25 -6.22 -5.64
CA LYS A 65 19.45 -5.02 -5.33
C LYS A 65 19.48 -4.00 -6.49
N SER A 66 19.75 -4.47 -7.72
CA SER A 66 19.79 -3.63 -8.92
C SER A 66 18.43 -3.00 -9.24
N TYR A 67 18.45 -1.95 -10.06
CA TYR A 67 17.25 -1.32 -10.58
C TYR A 67 16.37 -2.33 -11.32
N LEU A 68 15.06 -2.22 -11.10
CA LEU A 68 14.06 -2.93 -11.88
C LEU A 68 13.75 -2.21 -13.20
N PRO A 69 13.16 -2.88 -14.19
CA PRO A 69 12.57 -2.22 -15.36
C PRO A 69 11.56 -1.13 -14.95
N ILE A 70 11.24 -0.20 -15.86
CA ILE A 70 10.32 0.93 -15.59
C ILE A 70 8.97 0.44 -15.05
N THR A 71 8.44 -0.67 -15.55
CA THR A 71 7.18 -1.25 -15.09
C THR A 71 7.32 -2.14 -13.85
N GLY A 72 8.54 -2.28 -13.32
CA GLY A 72 8.83 -3.16 -12.19
C GLY A 72 9.13 -4.60 -12.61
N SER A 73 9.01 -5.54 -11.67
CA SER A 73 9.25 -6.97 -11.90
C SER A 73 8.13 -7.61 -12.72
N PRO A 74 8.43 -8.21 -13.90
CA PRO A 74 7.43 -8.92 -14.69
C PRO A 74 6.78 -10.08 -13.94
N ASN A 75 7.56 -10.81 -13.12
CA ASN A 75 7.05 -11.91 -12.32
C ASN A 75 6.06 -11.43 -11.25
N TYR A 76 6.38 -10.33 -10.57
CA TYR A 76 5.46 -9.70 -9.63
C TYR A 76 4.15 -9.31 -10.31
N GLY A 77 4.22 -8.68 -11.49
CA GLY A 77 3.05 -8.32 -12.26
C GLY A 77 2.17 -9.52 -12.62
N ALA A 78 2.77 -10.59 -13.12
CA ALA A 78 2.04 -11.80 -13.49
C ALA A 78 1.37 -12.49 -12.28
N LEU A 79 2.06 -12.56 -11.15
CA LEU A 79 1.52 -13.13 -9.92
C LEU A 79 0.39 -12.27 -9.33
N THR A 80 0.51 -10.95 -9.39
CA THR A 80 -0.53 -10.02 -8.96
C THR A 80 -1.78 -10.16 -9.81
N GLN A 81 -1.64 -10.28 -11.14
CA GLN A 81 -2.77 -10.52 -12.04
C GLN A 81 -3.51 -11.81 -11.68
N LYS A 82 -2.78 -12.89 -11.43
CA LYS A 82 -3.37 -14.18 -11.02
C LYS A 82 -4.05 -14.10 -9.65
N LEU A 83 -3.48 -13.35 -8.72
CA LEU A 83 -4.09 -13.15 -7.40
C LEU A 83 -5.40 -12.37 -7.50
N CYS A 84 -5.43 -11.32 -8.31
CA CYS A 84 -6.62 -10.45 -8.44
C CYS A 84 -7.73 -11.06 -9.27
N PHE A 85 -7.39 -11.75 -10.36
CA PHE A 85 -8.37 -12.22 -11.36
C PHE A 85 -8.56 -13.75 -11.36
N GLY A 86 -7.72 -14.50 -10.67
CA GLY A 86 -7.63 -15.95 -10.78
C GLY A 86 -6.92 -16.38 -12.07
N ASN A 87 -6.47 -17.63 -12.11
CA ASN A 87 -5.65 -18.14 -13.22
C ASN A 87 -6.37 -18.06 -14.57
N SER A 88 -7.61 -18.55 -14.63
CA SER A 88 -8.37 -18.65 -15.88
C SER A 88 -8.62 -17.27 -16.53
N LEU A 89 -9.05 -16.28 -15.74
CA LEU A 89 -9.33 -14.94 -16.26
C LEU A 89 -8.04 -14.19 -16.60
N ALA A 90 -7.01 -14.31 -15.77
CA ALA A 90 -5.70 -13.70 -16.04
C ALA A 90 -5.11 -14.23 -17.37
N ASP A 91 -5.22 -15.54 -17.63
CA ASP A 91 -4.75 -16.14 -18.86
C ASP A 91 -5.57 -15.71 -20.09
N SER A 92 -6.90 -15.59 -19.95
CA SER A 92 -7.79 -15.13 -21.03
C SER A 92 -7.58 -13.64 -21.39
N LEU A 93 -7.16 -12.84 -20.42
CA LEU A 93 -6.88 -11.41 -20.60
C LEU A 93 -5.42 -11.10 -20.93
N LYS A 94 -4.61 -12.13 -21.21
CA LYS A 94 -3.21 -11.95 -21.56
C LYS A 94 -3.05 -10.98 -22.75
N GLY A 95 -2.20 -9.97 -22.57
CA GLY A 95 -2.02 -8.90 -23.54
C GLY A 95 -3.02 -7.73 -23.43
N ARG A 96 -4.04 -7.86 -22.58
CA ARG A 96 -5.01 -6.77 -22.28
C ARG A 96 -4.82 -6.18 -20.87
N ILE A 97 -4.04 -6.84 -20.04
CA ILE A 97 -3.73 -6.38 -18.68
C ILE A 97 -2.24 -6.02 -18.63
N ILE A 98 -1.95 -4.83 -18.15
CA ILE A 98 -0.60 -4.37 -17.82
C ILE A 98 -0.55 -4.09 -16.32
N THR A 99 0.53 -4.50 -15.68
CA THR A 99 0.76 -4.20 -14.26
C THR A 99 2.03 -3.38 -14.13
N ALA A 100 1.93 -2.25 -13.48
CA ALA A 100 3.06 -1.42 -13.10
C ALA A 100 3.30 -1.54 -11.59
N HIS A 101 4.55 -1.83 -11.22
CA HIS A 101 4.98 -1.87 -9.84
C HIS A 101 5.26 -0.45 -9.35
N THR A 102 4.59 -0.02 -8.32
CA THR A 102 4.66 1.35 -7.78
C THR A 102 5.02 1.34 -6.29
N PRO A 103 5.55 2.44 -5.74
CA PRO A 103 5.82 2.55 -4.31
C PRO A 103 4.50 2.71 -3.54
N GLY A 104 3.88 1.58 -3.18
CA GLY A 104 2.63 1.50 -2.43
C GLY A 104 1.40 2.01 -3.19
N GLY A 105 0.26 2.03 -2.49
CA GLY A 105 -1.02 2.46 -3.05
C GLY A 105 -1.06 3.93 -3.46
N THR A 106 -0.39 4.81 -2.73
CA THR A 106 -0.30 6.24 -3.06
C THR A 106 0.40 6.46 -4.39
N GLY A 107 1.51 5.76 -4.65
CA GLY A 107 2.20 5.79 -5.94
C GLY A 107 1.34 5.23 -7.07
N ALA A 108 0.57 4.17 -6.81
CA ALA A 108 -0.35 3.59 -7.78
C ALA A 108 -1.46 4.57 -8.18
N LEU A 109 -2.11 5.20 -7.19
CA LEU A 109 -3.18 6.18 -7.42
C LEU A 109 -2.65 7.40 -8.18
N ARG A 110 -1.47 7.91 -7.81
CA ARG A 110 -0.86 9.04 -8.51
C ARG A 110 -0.53 8.69 -9.97
N GLY A 111 0.11 7.54 -10.20
CA GLY A 111 0.42 7.08 -11.56
C GLY A 111 -0.82 6.84 -12.41
N ALA A 112 -1.88 6.29 -11.84
CA ALA A 112 -3.16 6.12 -12.54
C ALA A 112 -3.80 7.47 -12.90
N ALA A 113 -3.82 8.43 -11.97
CA ALA A 113 -4.35 9.76 -12.21
C ALA A 113 -3.59 10.50 -13.32
N ASP A 114 -2.26 10.46 -13.28
CA ASP A 114 -1.42 11.08 -14.32
C ASP A 114 -1.62 10.42 -15.68
N PHE A 115 -1.76 9.10 -15.74
CA PHE A 115 -2.04 8.37 -16.97
C PHE A 115 -3.40 8.74 -17.55
N ILE A 116 -4.44 8.77 -16.74
CA ILE A 116 -5.79 9.18 -17.16
C ILE A 116 -5.77 10.62 -17.68
N SER A 117 -5.15 11.54 -16.94
CA SER A 117 -5.12 12.96 -17.30
C SER A 117 -4.30 13.25 -18.56
N SER A 118 -3.22 12.52 -18.81
CA SER A 118 -2.29 12.80 -19.92
C SER A 118 -2.55 11.98 -21.18
N SER A 119 -3.12 10.77 -21.04
CA SER A 119 -3.19 9.79 -22.13
C SER A 119 -4.60 9.48 -22.59
N LEU A 120 -5.60 9.72 -21.76
CA LEU A 120 -7.00 9.59 -22.15
C LEU A 120 -7.55 10.98 -22.39
N GLU A 121 -8.18 11.24 -23.53
CA GLU A 121 -8.89 12.48 -23.79
C GLU A 121 -10.03 12.58 -22.77
N ALA A 122 -9.72 13.14 -21.63
CA ALA A 122 -10.69 13.43 -20.57
C ALA A 122 -11.53 14.65 -20.96
N ASN A 123 -12.28 14.54 -22.05
CA ASN A 123 -13.23 15.58 -22.48
C ASN A 123 -14.52 15.58 -21.65
N ASN A 124 -14.64 14.79 -20.62
CA ASN A 124 -15.86 14.69 -19.82
C ASN A 124 -15.56 14.63 -18.32
N GLY A 125 -15.34 15.78 -17.73
CA GLY A 125 -15.72 16.12 -16.38
C GLY A 125 -15.33 15.12 -15.25
N TRP A 126 -14.02 14.97 -15.01
CA TRP A 126 -13.51 14.47 -13.73
C TRP A 126 -12.93 15.61 -12.91
#